data_01f072b29a604098bdfd5cb1fab5a564
#
_entry.id   01f072b29a604098bdfd5cb1fab5a564
#
_cell.length_a   1.000
_cell.length_b   1.000
_cell.length_c   1.000
_cell.angle_alpha   90.00
_cell.angle_beta   90.00
_cell.angle_gamma   90.00
#
_symmetry.space_group_name_H-M   'P 1'
#
loop_
_entity.id
_entity.type
_entity.pdbx_description
1 polymer ?
#
loop_
_entity_poly.entity_id
_entity_poly.type
_entity_poly.pdbx_seq_one_letter_code
_entity_poly.pdbx_strand_id
1 'polypeptide(L)'
;MYRTLKELLPVTPSVSGLEGPIREILAREMTPLCDKVYTDAMGNLICEKKGTGKNPRRVLLNAHMDEIGFLVTFIEENGLVRIAPIGGIDYTAAVGSEVVFGNGTVGVLAAEAGTDRDKAPRADKCFVDIGASDQKAAGRRVKIGDACALRPHLYRLSGNRVAG
;
A
#
# COMPACT_ATOMS: atom_id res chain seq x y z
N MET A 1 12.39 5.00 15.63
CA MET A 1 12.04 3.89 14.73
C MET A 1 10.57 3.45 14.86
N TYR A 2 10.07 2.91 15.99
CA TYR A 2 8.67 2.48 16.13
C TYR A 2 7.65 3.59 15.83
N ARG A 3 7.87 4.80 16.34
CA ARG A 3 7.01 5.97 16.07
C ARG A 3 6.96 6.29 14.57
N THR A 4 8.11 6.32 13.91
CA THR A 4 8.21 6.57 12.46
C THR A 4 7.49 5.50 11.67
N LEU A 5 7.66 4.22 11.98
CA LEU A 5 6.92 3.13 11.34
C LEU A 5 5.40 3.28 11.53
N LYS A 6 4.95 3.68 12.73
CA LYS A 6 3.53 3.91 13.01
C LYS A 6 2.94 5.09 12.22
N GLU A 7 3.77 6.07 11.86
CA GLU A 7 3.37 7.22 11.03
C GLU A 7 3.39 6.87 9.53
N LEU A 8 4.28 5.98 9.10
CA LEU A 8 4.41 5.56 7.69
C LEU A 8 3.34 4.56 7.26
N LEU A 9 3.02 3.58 8.09
CA LEU A 9 2.09 2.50 7.76
C LEU A 9 0.66 2.95 7.42
N PRO A 10 0.07 4.00 8.04
CA PRO A 10 -1.28 4.46 7.66
C PRO A 10 -1.35 5.21 6.34
N VAL A 11 -0.21 5.48 5.68
CA VAL A 11 -0.17 6.19 4.40
C VAL A 11 -0.42 5.18 3.27
N THR A 12 -1.61 4.65 3.25
CA THR A 12 -2.09 3.74 2.22
C THR A 12 -3.18 4.41 1.38
N PRO A 13 -3.31 3.98 0.13
CA PRO A 13 -2.43 3.08 -0.61
C PRO A 13 -1.19 3.82 -1.12
N SER A 14 -0.02 3.20 -0.97
CA SER A 14 1.23 3.65 -1.59
C SER A 14 1.67 2.63 -2.64
N VAL A 15 0.76 2.22 -3.49
CA VAL A 15 1.02 1.25 -4.56
C VAL A 15 1.91 1.84 -5.64
N SER A 16 2.55 0.97 -6.44
CA SER A 16 3.41 1.39 -7.56
C SER A 16 2.70 2.39 -8.47
N GLY A 17 3.32 3.53 -8.70
CA GLY A 17 2.78 4.67 -9.46
C GLY A 17 2.01 5.69 -8.62
N LEU A 18 1.73 5.42 -7.34
CA LEU A 18 1.03 6.33 -6.41
C LEU A 18 1.84 6.60 -5.13
N GLU A 19 3.17 6.59 -5.21
CA GLU A 19 4.09 6.73 -4.09
C GLU A 19 4.19 8.18 -3.55
N GLY A 20 3.47 9.13 -4.13
CA GLY A 20 3.53 10.54 -3.73
C GLY A 20 3.43 10.77 -2.22
N PRO A 21 2.36 10.31 -1.56
CA PRO A 21 2.15 10.54 -0.13
C PRO A 21 3.24 9.94 0.75
N ILE A 22 3.69 8.71 0.49
CA ILE A 22 4.76 8.09 1.27
C ILE A 22 6.11 8.79 1.04
N ARG A 23 6.38 9.22 -0.20
CA ARG A 23 7.60 9.96 -0.55
C ARG A 23 7.70 11.29 0.21
N GLU A 24 6.60 12.01 0.36
CA GLU A 24 6.57 13.27 1.13
C GLU A 24 6.92 13.05 2.60
N ILE A 25 6.38 11.99 3.21
CA ILE A 25 6.70 11.65 4.60
C ILE A 25 8.17 11.25 4.73
N LEU A 26 8.66 10.38 3.84
CA LEU A 26 10.06 9.97 3.84
C LEU A 26 11.01 11.17 3.63
N ALA A 27 10.68 12.09 2.72
CA ALA A 27 11.45 13.31 2.50
C ALA A 27 11.53 14.15 3.78
N ARG A 28 10.40 14.34 4.48
CA ARG A 28 10.36 15.07 5.75
C ARG A 28 11.25 14.42 6.82
N GLU A 29 11.19 13.09 6.96
CA GLU A 29 11.99 12.35 7.94
C GLU A 29 13.48 12.34 7.59
N MET A 30 13.82 12.32 6.29
CA MET A 30 15.22 12.25 5.85
C MET A 30 15.92 13.63 5.79
N THR A 31 15.17 14.71 5.58
CA THR A 31 15.73 16.06 5.47
C THR A 31 16.64 16.45 6.64
N PRO A 32 16.29 16.22 7.92
CA PRO A 32 17.19 16.59 9.04
C PRO A 32 18.42 15.67 9.17
N LEU A 33 18.46 14.56 8.47
CA LEU A 33 19.53 13.55 8.55
C LEU A 33 20.53 13.61 7.40
N CYS A 34 20.18 14.28 6.29
CA CYS A 34 20.92 14.29 5.05
C CYS A 34 21.36 15.69 4.66
N ASP A 35 22.41 15.80 3.86
CA ASP A 35 22.91 17.08 3.34
C ASP A 35 22.11 17.55 2.13
N LYS A 36 21.47 16.62 1.42
CA LYS A 36 20.59 16.90 0.28
C LYS A 36 19.51 15.85 0.17
N VAL A 37 18.25 16.27 -0.05
CA VAL A 37 17.10 15.42 -0.29
C VAL A 37 16.35 15.96 -1.51
N TYR A 38 16.08 15.12 -2.50
CA TYR A 38 15.36 15.52 -3.71
C TYR A 38 14.70 14.32 -4.38
N THR A 39 13.75 14.59 -5.26
CA THR A 39 13.09 13.58 -6.10
C THR A 39 13.64 13.72 -7.53
N ASP A 40 14.01 12.60 -8.14
CA ASP A 40 14.42 12.56 -9.53
C ASP A 40 13.23 12.45 -10.50
N ALA A 41 13.53 12.42 -11.80
CA ALA A 41 12.51 12.35 -12.86
C ALA A 41 11.71 11.02 -12.86
N MET A 42 12.25 9.96 -12.24
CA MET A 42 11.59 8.67 -12.11
C MET A 42 10.73 8.56 -10.84
N GLY A 43 10.76 9.59 -9.99
CA GLY A 43 10.05 9.58 -8.72
C GLY A 43 10.84 9.00 -7.56
N ASN A 44 12.10 8.63 -7.73
CA ASN A 44 12.94 8.15 -6.63
C ASN A 44 13.24 9.28 -5.65
N LEU A 45 13.11 9.01 -4.35
CA LEU A 45 13.59 9.91 -3.31
C LEU A 45 15.08 9.65 -3.08
N ILE A 46 15.91 10.63 -3.37
CA ILE A 46 17.35 10.54 -3.23
C ILE A 46 17.80 11.36 -2.04
N CYS A 47 18.52 10.71 -1.12
CA CYS A 47 19.03 11.30 0.09
C CYS A 47 20.55 11.16 0.12
N GLU A 48 21.27 12.29 0.06
CA GLU A 48 22.72 12.30 0.07
C GLU A 48 23.25 12.71 1.44
N LYS A 49 24.19 11.94 1.97
CA LYS A 49 24.95 12.25 3.18
C LYS A 49 26.43 12.24 2.90
N LYS A 50 27.11 13.34 3.15
CA LYS A 50 28.56 13.43 2.97
C LYS A 50 29.29 12.70 4.10
N GLY A 51 30.31 11.95 3.73
CA GLY A 51 31.21 11.35 4.69
C GLY A 51 32.16 12.39 5.30
N THR A 52 32.58 12.17 6.54
CA THR A 52 33.47 13.10 7.29
C THR A 52 34.96 12.73 7.22
N GLY A 53 35.32 11.57 6.65
CA GLY A 53 36.72 11.12 6.53
C GLY A 53 37.50 11.81 5.43
N LYS A 54 38.83 11.72 5.45
CA LYS A 54 39.71 12.28 4.39
C LYS A 54 39.45 11.66 3.01
N ASN A 55 39.11 10.37 2.96
CA ASN A 55 38.74 9.63 1.75
C ASN A 55 37.45 8.81 1.99
N PRO A 56 36.28 9.45 2.02
CA PRO A 56 35.05 8.75 2.31
C PRO A 56 34.69 7.78 1.18
N ARG A 57 34.36 6.55 1.56
CA ARG A 57 33.81 5.57 0.61
C ARG A 57 32.40 5.97 0.22
N ARG A 58 32.03 5.72 -1.03
CA ARG A 58 30.64 5.84 -1.49
C ARG A 58 29.91 4.55 -1.17
N VAL A 59 28.79 4.67 -0.47
CA VAL A 59 27.88 3.56 -0.15
C VAL A 59 26.50 3.94 -0.67
N LEU A 60 25.87 3.05 -1.42
CA LEU A 60 24.48 3.16 -1.83
C LEU A 60 23.62 2.24 -0.95
N LEU A 61 22.62 2.83 -0.30
CA LEU A 61 21.53 2.11 0.35
C LEU A 61 20.30 2.24 -0.55
N ASN A 62 19.73 1.12 -0.95
CA ASN A 62 18.56 1.08 -1.82
C ASN A 62 17.44 0.31 -1.14
N ALA A 63 16.24 0.88 -1.16
CA ALA A 63 15.00 0.25 -0.70
C ALA A 63 13.83 0.82 -1.49
N HIS A 64 12.84 -0.01 -1.81
CA HIS A 64 11.59 0.47 -2.42
C HIS A 64 10.68 1.11 -1.37
N MET A 65 9.79 2.00 -1.81
CA MET A 65 8.83 2.70 -0.96
C MET A 65 7.37 2.34 -1.29
N ASP A 66 7.15 1.68 -2.41
CA ASP A 66 5.82 1.21 -2.81
C ASP A 66 5.44 -0.09 -2.10
N GLU A 67 4.17 -0.38 -2.12
CA GLU A 67 3.59 -1.61 -1.61
C GLU A 67 2.71 -2.30 -2.66
N ILE A 68 2.40 -3.56 -2.42
CA ILE A 68 1.43 -4.30 -3.22
C ILE A 68 0.01 -3.83 -2.90
N GLY A 69 -0.90 -3.93 -3.88
CA GLY A 69 -2.29 -3.55 -3.68
C GLY A 69 -3.15 -3.85 -4.88
N PHE A 70 -4.19 -3.06 -5.07
CA PHE A 70 -5.19 -3.32 -6.10
C PHE A 70 -5.63 -2.03 -6.78
N LEU A 71 -6.04 -2.15 -8.03
CA LEU A 71 -6.69 -1.10 -8.82
C LEU A 71 -8.14 -1.49 -9.06
N VAL A 72 -9.07 -0.56 -8.86
CA VAL A 72 -10.49 -0.75 -9.21
C VAL A 72 -10.64 -0.82 -10.72
N THR A 73 -11.22 -1.91 -11.21
CA THR A 73 -11.45 -2.12 -12.65
C THR A 73 -12.92 -2.01 -13.05
N PHE A 74 -13.83 -2.33 -12.14
CA PHE A 74 -15.26 -2.28 -12.38
C PHE A 74 -16.05 -2.19 -11.06
N ILE A 75 -17.27 -1.68 -11.11
CA ILE A 75 -18.21 -1.67 -9.96
C ILE A 75 -19.47 -2.38 -10.43
N GLU A 76 -19.84 -3.47 -9.77
CA GLU A 76 -21.00 -4.29 -10.10
C GLU A 76 -22.32 -3.61 -9.69
N GLU A 77 -23.44 -4.08 -10.29
CA GLU A 77 -24.77 -3.58 -9.99
C GLU A 77 -25.15 -3.74 -8.51
N ASN A 78 -24.67 -4.81 -7.87
CA ASN A 78 -24.86 -5.10 -6.44
C ASN A 78 -23.90 -4.31 -5.51
N GLY A 79 -23.03 -3.45 -6.06
CA GLY A 79 -22.11 -2.60 -5.30
C GLY A 79 -20.75 -3.24 -4.99
N LEU A 80 -20.50 -4.48 -5.41
CA LEU A 80 -19.18 -5.10 -5.25
C LEU A 80 -18.16 -4.46 -6.19
N VAL A 81 -16.92 -4.30 -5.73
CA VAL A 81 -15.86 -3.60 -6.44
C VAL A 81 -14.86 -4.61 -7.00
N ARG A 82 -14.79 -4.74 -8.32
CA ARG A 82 -13.80 -5.58 -9.01
C ARG A 82 -12.46 -4.91 -9.06
N ILE A 83 -11.42 -5.71 -8.90
CA ILE A 83 -10.05 -5.25 -8.73
C ILE A 83 -9.08 -6.02 -9.61
N ALA A 84 -7.99 -5.35 -10.00
CA ALA A 84 -6.80 -5.99 -10.56
C ALA A 84 -5.62 -5.83 -9.58
N PRO A 85 -4.73 -6.83 -9.46
CA PRO A 85 -3.59 -6.73 -8.56
C PRO A 85 -2.54 -5.76 -9.09
N ILE A 86 -1.90 -5.05 -8.17
CA ILE A 86 -0.65 -4.31 -8.38
C ILE A 86 0.42 -5.04 -7.56
N GLY A 87 1.38 -5.64 -8.26
CA GLY A 87 2.38 -6.52 -7.64
C GLY A 87 1.88 -7.95 -7.40
N GLY A 88 2.66 -8.72 -6.67
CA GLY A 88 2.38 -10.14 -6.36
C GLY A 88 1.51 -10.30 -5.12
N ILE A 89 0.26 -10.68 -5.29
CA ILE A 89 -0.70 -10.90 -4.19
C ILE A 89 -0.85 -12.41 -3.94
N ASP A 90 -0.63 -12.83 -2.70
CA ASP A 90 -1.06 -14.14 -2.23
C ASP A 90 -2.53 -14.07 -1.78
N TYR A 91 -3.43 -14.44 -2.66
CA TYR A 91 -4.87 -14.40 -2.39
C TYR A 91 -5.31 -15.37 -1.30
N THR A 92 -4.54 -16.44 -1.04
CA THR A 92 -4.85 -17.36 0.07
C THR A 92 -4.72 -16.66 1.42
N ALA A 93 -3.70 -15.81 1.55
CA ALA A 93 -3.49 -15.03 2.77
C ALA A 93 -4.32 -13.73 2.79
N ALA A 94 -4.60 -13.15 1.63
CA ALA A 94 -5.20 -11.83 1.53
C ALA A 94 -6.74 -11.84 1.62
N VAL A 95 -7.42 -12.91 1.18
CA VAL A 95 -8.89 -12.99 1.28
C VAL A 95 -9.33 -12.99 2.74
N GLY A 96 -10.29 -12.13 3.06
CA GLY A 96 -10.76 -11.85 4.41
C GLY A 96 -10.06 -10.66 5.08
N SER A 97 -9.03 -10.11 4.45
CA SER A 97 -8.34 -8.94 4.99
C SER A 97 -9.05 -7.63 4.66
N GLU A 98 -8.87 -6.65 5.53
CA GLU A 98 -9.28 -5.27 5.27
C GLU A 98 -8.40 -4.63 4.19
N VAL A 99 -9.02 -3.84 3.33
CA VAL A 99 -8.35 -2.95 2.37
C VAL A 99 -8.75 -1.50 2.62
N VAL A 100 -7.85 -0.58 2.29
CA VAL A 100 -8.09 0.86 2.45
C VAL A 100 -7.82 1.54 1.12
N PHE A 101 -8.76 2.37 0.67
CA PHE A 101 -8.64 3.24 -0.49
C PHE A 101 -7.97 4.56 -0.12
N GLY A 102 -7.40 5.26 -1.09
CA GLY A 102 -6.72 6.54 -0.88
C GLY A 102 -7.58 7.64 -0.24
N ASN A 103 -8.89 7.56 -0.35
CA ASN A 103 -9.84 8.47 0.29
C ASN A 103 -10.30 8.01 1.70
N GLY A 104 -9.69 6.95 2.24
CA GLY A 104 -10.02 6.39 3.56
C GLY A 104 -11.22 5.43 3.57
N THR A 105 -11.86 5.13 2.42
CA THR A 105 -12.89 4.10 2.34
C THR A 105 -12.26 2.75 2.69
N VAL A 106 -12.92 2.01 3.58
CA VAL A 106 -12.50 0.67 3.99
C VAL A 106 -13.42 -0.37 3.36
N GLY A 107 -12.84 -1.49 2.94
CA GLY A 107 -13.57 -2.66 2.46
C GLY A 107 -12.91 -3.95 2.91
N VAL A 108 -13.49 -5.07 2.54
CA VAL A 108 -12.96 -6.41 2.78
C VAL A 108 -12.72 -7.10 1.45
N LEU A 109 -11.53 -7.65 1.27
CA LEU A 109 -11.21 -8.49 0.12
C LEU A 109 -11.91 -9.84 0.28
N ALA A 110 -12.73 -10.21 -0.68
CA ALA A 110 -13.48 -11.45 -0.68
C ALA A 110 -13.34 -12.20 -2.01
N ALA A 111 -13.69 -13.47 -2.01
CA ALA A 111 -13.77 -14.30 -3.21
C ALA A 111 -15.21 -14.73 -3.48
N GLU A 112 -15.55 -14.97 -4.74
CA GLU A 112 -16.87 -15.47 -5.17
C GLU A 112 -17.23 -16.78 -4.45
N ALA A 113 -18.52 -16.96 -4.20
CA ALA A 113 -19.05 -18.21 -3.66
C ALA A 113 -18.76 -19.38 -4.61
N GLY A 114 -18.45 -20.55 -4.05
CA GLY A 114 -18.09 -21.73 -4.84
C GLY A 114 -16.63 -21.78 -5.29
N THR A 115 -15.82 -20.79 -4.91
CA THR A 115 -14.36 -20.89 -5.08
C THR A 115 -13.82 -22.06 -4.24
N ASP A 116 -13.03 -22.91 -4.88
CA ASP A 116 -12.40 -24.07 -4.24
C ASP A 116 -11.52 -23.61 -3.06
N ARG A 117 -11.87 -24.03 -1.84
CA ARG A 117 -11.16 -23.61 -0.63
C ARG A 117 -9.77 -24.22 -0.50
N ASP A 118 -9.52 -25.29 -1.23
CA ASP A 118 -8.21 -25.98 -1.20
C ASP A 118 -7.21 -25.36 -2.20
N LYS A 119 -7.64 -24.36 -2.96
CA LYS A 119 -6.81 -23.64 -3.93
C LYS A 119 -6.84 -22.14 -3.69
N ALA A 120 -5.72 -21.48 -3.99
CA ALA A 120 -5.67 -20.02 -4.00
C ALA A 120 -6.74 -19.45 -4.94
N PRO A 121 -7.58 -18.52 -4.49
CA PRO A 121 -8.54 -17.84 -5.35
C PRO A 121 -7.83 -17.14 -6.51
N ARG A 122 -8.41 -17.20 -7.70
CA ARG A 122 -7.93 -16.43 -8.84
C ARG A 122 -8.29 -14.96 -8.68
N ALA A 123 -7.43 -14.07 -9.17
CA ALA A 123 -7.64 -12.62 -9.10
C ALA A 123 -9.02 -12.18 -9.67
N ASP A 124 -9.42 -12.79 -10.80
CA ASP A 124 -10.71 -12.52 -11.48
C ASP A 124 -11.95 -13.00 -10.70
N LYS A 125 -11.74 -13.79 -9.64
CA LYS A 125 -12.78 -14.27 -8.72
C LYS A 125 -12.81 -13.50 -7.40
N CYS A 126 -11.97 -12.49 -7.26
CA CYS A 126 -11.90 -11.66 -6.08
C CYS A 126 -12.55 -10.29 -6.32
N PHE A 127 -13.05 -9.72 -5.25
CA PHE A 127 -13.66 -8.40 -5.22
C PHE A 127 -13.46 -7.76 -3.85
N VAL A 128 -13.68 -6.46 -3.77
CA VAL A 128 -13.73 -5.74 -2.49
C VAL A 128 -15.18 -5.39 -2.17
N ASP A 129 -15.65 -5.78 -1.01
CA ASP A 129 -16.93 -5.37 -0.46
C ASP A 129 -16.71 -4.15 0.46
N ILE A 130 -17.28 -3.01 0.09
CA ILE A 130 -17.25 -1.75 0.83
C ILE A 130 -18.56 -1.48 1.58
N GLY A 131 -19.46 -2.46 1.66
CA GLY A 131 -20.78 -2.35 2.28
C GLY A 131 -21.75 -1.47 1.49
N ALA A 132 -21.58 -1.34 0.18
CA ALA A 132 -22.49 -0.60 -0.68
C ALA A 132 -23.67 -1.47 -1.13
N SER A 133 -24.89 -0.91 -1.13
CA SER A 133 -26.11 -1.63 -1.52
C SER A 133 -26.28 -1.81 -3.03
N ASP A 134 -25.61 -0.96 -3.82
CA ASP A 134 -25.75 -0.91 -5.28
C ASP A 134 -24.56 -0.15 -5.90
N GLN A 135 -24.48 -0.23 -7.24
CA GLN A 135 -23.42 0.41 -8.03
C GLN A 135 -23.34 1.94 -7.78
N LYS A 136 -24.48 2.62 -7.65
CA LYS A 136 -24.52 4.07 -7.43
C LYS A 136 -24.00 4.44 -6.04
N ALA A 137 -24.32 3.64 -5.03
CA ALA A 137 -23.82 3.81 -3.67
C ALA A 137 -22.30 3.58 -3.61
N ALA A 138 -21.80 2.54 -4.26
CA ALA A 138 -20.38 2.27 -4.37
C ALA A 138 -19.64 3.38 -5.13
N GLY A 139 -20.17 3.82 -6.28
CA GLY A 139 -19.59 4.88 -7.12
C GLY A 139 -19.52 6.27 -6.47
N ARG A 140 -20.23 6.50 -5.37
CA ARG A 140 -20.07 7.70 -4.55
C ARG A 140 -18.83 7.61 -3.62
N ARG A 141 -18.33 6.42 -3.37
CA ARG A 141 -17.22 6.17 -2.46
C ARG A 141 -15.91 5.86 -3.19
N VAL A 142 -15.98 5.06 -4.25
CA VAL A 142 -14.83 4.64 -5.03
C VAL A 142 -15.13 4.73 -6.52
N LYS A 143 -14.09 4.89 -7.34
CA LYS A 143 -14.19 5.01 -8.80
C LYS A 143 -13.28 4.00 -9.48
N ILE A 144 -13.57 3.68 -10.73
CA ILE A 144 -12.65 2.93 -11.61
C ILE A 144 -11.34 3.72 -11.71
N GLY A 145 -10.22 3.04 -11.51
CA GLY A 145 -8.90 3.65 -11.45
C GLY A 145 -8.43 4.06 -10.06
N ASP A 146 -9.29 4.03 -9.04
CA ASP A 146 -8.85 4.20 -7.65
C ASP A 146 -8.02 2.99 -7.21
N ALA A 147 -6.99 3.25 -6.41
CA ALA A 147 -6.19 2.19 -5.81
C ALA A 147 -6.58 1.95 -4.34
N CYS A 148 -6.40 0.71 -3.90
CA CYS A 148 -6.45 0.33 -2.51
C CYS A 148 -5.32 -0.65 -2.18
N ALA A 149 -4.93 -0.70 -0.91
CA ALA A 149 -3.95 -1.64 -0.40
C ALA A 149 -4.52 -2.42 0.78
N LEU A 150 -3.89 -3.55 1.11
CA LEU A 150 -4.19 -4.25 2.35
C LEU A 150 -3.93 -3.31 3.52
N ARG A 151 -4.86 -3.27 4.48
CA ARG A 151 -4.70 -2.38 5.64
C ARG A 151 -3.54 -2.86 6.50
N PRO A 152 -2.48 -2.07 6.65
CA PRO A 152 -1.35 -2.47 7.44
C PRO A 152 -1.67 -2.37 8.93
N HIS A 153 -1.15 -3.32 9.70
CA HIS A 153 -1.23 -3.32 11.15
C HIS A 153 0.19 -3.35 11.71
N LEU A 154 0.45 -2.57 12.75
CA LEU A 154 1.72 -2.62 13.46
C LEU A 154 1.48 -3.06 14.90
N TYR A 155 1.97 -4.22 15.23
CA TYR A 155 1.88 -4.80 16.57
C TYR A 155 3.23 -4.73 17.27
N ARG A 156 3.21 -4.33 18.53
CA ARG A 156 4.36 -4.46 19.41
C ARG A 156 4.35 -5.83 20.04
N LEU A 157 5.39 -6.59 19.78
CA LEU A 157 5.57 -7.91 20.35
C LEU A 157 6.44 -7.85 21.61
N SER A 158 6.67 -9.01 22.26
CA SER A 158 7.51 -9.12 23.44
C SER A 158 8.94 -8.60 23.17
N GLY A 159 9.50 -7.92 24.14
CA GLY A 159 10.80 -7.28 24.03
C GLY A 159 10.78 -6.07 23.07
N ASN A 160 11.80 -5.97 22.22
CA ASN A 160 11.97 -4.86 21.25
C ASN A 160 11.56 -5.27 19.82
N ARG A 161 10.62 -6.21 19.67
CA ARG A 161 10.17 -6.70 18.37
C ARG A 161 8.85 -6.06 17.97
N VAL A 162 8.64 -5.94 16.66
CA VAL A 162 7.39 -5.51 16.05
C VAL A 162 7.02 -6.47 14.92
N ALA A 163 5.73 -6.57 14.63
CA ALA A 163 5.19 -7.25 13.46
C ALA A 163 4.21 -6.31 12.76
N GLY A 164 4.14 -6.43 11.41
CA GLY A 164 3.25 -5.64 10.57
C GLY A 164 3.33 -6.06 9.12
#